data_7055aa758746fa47f305ee436e4116c4
#
_entry.id   7055aa758746fa47f305ee436e4116c4
#
_cell.length_a   1.000
_cell.length_b   1.000
_cell.length_c   1.000
_cell.angle_alpha   90.00
_cell.angle_beta   90.00
_cell.angle_gamma   90.00
#
_symmetry.space_group_name_H-M   'P 1'
#
loop_
_entity.id
_entity.type
_entity.pdbx_description
1 polymer ?
#
loop_
_entity_poly.entity_id
_entity_poly.type
_entity_poly.pdbx_seq_one_letter_code
_entity_poly.pdbx_strand_id
1 'polypeptide(L)'
;MDSLYLYFPVLFFVLYIISYHFLHKLQNLPPXPFPVLPFIGHLYLLGKPFHRALFKVSNRYGSVVFLQFGSRPVLLVSSPSAAEECFTKNDIIFANRPXFLSGKHFGYNFTSLAWSSYGEHWRNLRRISSLEVLSSYRIQTLSSIRSDEINYLIRRLFRVSIESSEKIVEIKSSLFNFTFNVLSRMIAGKRYYGEKVENSKEAKLFQDISKATITIIPKANILDFLPFMRWFGLHDVEEKMMELQKKRDNFMQKEIDXHRRLKTNGSFPSAEVVAGKKKTIMEVLLDLQKTDPEYYTDEXIRSLMLVLLQAGSDTSAVTLEWAFSHLLDNPEILKTAQTEIDNQVGQDXLIDESDLAQLPYIRCIINETLRMHPAAPLLVPHLSSEECKVAGYRVPRGTXLLVNAWGIHHDPXVWXEPQKFXPXRFLGFEGVKEGCKFIPFGSGRRGCPGENLAIHVIGLALGSLLQCFEWDKPNREIIDMSEGTGFTLSPKVQPLLAKCSPRLDMVKLLSEIXDSNNVRHHNST
;
A
#
# COMPACT_ATOMS: atom_id res chain seq x y z
N MET A 1 -4.03 53.71 24.88
CA MET A 1 -5.07 52.68 25.07
C MET A 1 -4.98 51.56 24.00
N ASP A 2 -4.66 51.92 22.77
CA ASP A 2 -4.63 50.91 21.69
C ASP A 2 -3.54 49.86 21.90
N SER A 3 -2.40 50.22 22.50
CA SER A 3 -1.31 49.28 22.78
C SER A 3 -1.67 48.27 23.87
N LEU A 4 -2.54 48.67 24.83
CA LEU A 4 -3.01 47.76 25.88
C LEU A 4 -3.88 46.63 25.31
N TYR A 5 -4.70 46.96 24.31
CA TYR A 5 -5.56 45.94 23.68
C TYR A 5 -4.74 44.91 22.90
N LEU A 6 -3.56 45.29 22.42
CA LEU A 6 -2.64 44.34 21.77
C LEU A 6 -1.94 43.44 22.78
N TYR A 7 -1.68 43.94 23.97
CA TYR A 7 -1.00 43.14 25.00
C TYR A 7 -1.88 42.02 25.57
N PHE A 8 -3.19 42.25 25.68
CA PHE A 8 -4.09 41.24 26.23
C PHE A 8 -4.12 39.94 25.40
N PRO A 9 -4.30 40.00 24.07
CA PRO A 9 -4.24 38.76 23.25
C PRO A 9 -2.88 38.07 23.35
N VAL A 10 -1.79 38.82 23.34
CA VAL A 10 -0.42 38.25 23.43
C VAL A 10 -0.24 37.57 24.79
N LEU A 11 -0.66 38.24 25.88
CA LEU A 11 -0.58 37.68 27.22
C LEU A 11 -1.41 36.39 27.33
N PHE A 12 -2.62 36.40 26.80
CA PHE A 12 -3.50 35.24 26.80
C PHE A 12 -2.86 34.07 26.05
N PHE A 13 -2.27 34.38 24.89
CA PHE A 13 -1.58 33.40 24.06
C PHE A 13 -0.41 32.76 24.81
N VAL A 14 0.42 33.58 25.46
CA VAL A 14 1.58 33.10 26.21
C VAL A 14 1.12 32.27 27.40
N LEU A 15 0.10 32.72 28.13
CA LEU A 15 -0.43 31.97 29.27
C LEU A 15 -1.02 30.61 28.83
N TYR A 16 -1.71 30.61 27.68
CA TYR A 16 -2.27 29.36 27.12
C TYR A 16 -1.15 28.33 26.86
N ILE A 17 -0.09 28.78 26.18
CA ILE A 17 1.02 27.90 25.83
C ILE A 17 1.70 27.36 27.09
N ILE A 18 2.01 28.21 28.04
CA ILE A 18 2.69 27.83 29.28
C ILE A 18 1.81 26.88 30.09
N SER A 19 0.52 27.21 30.24
CA SER A 19 -0.43 26.41 31.02
C SER A 19 -0.60 25.01 30.39
N TYR A 20 -0.74 24.97 29.08
CA TYR A 20 -0.89 23.68 28.36
C TYR A 20 0.32 22.80 28.63
N HIS A 21 1.51 23.33 28.46
CA HIS A 21 2.75 22.58 28.64
C HIS A 21 2.89 22.07 30.07
N PHE A 22 2.60 22.93 31.05
CA PHE A 22 2.70 22.59 32.46
C PHE A 22 1.68 21.51 32.86
N LEU A 23 0.41 21.68 32.43
CA LEU A 23 -0.65 20.70 32.71
C LEU A 23 -0.34 19.35 32.05
N HIS A 24 0.25 19.40 30.86
CA HIS A 24 0.66 18.19 30.14
C HIS A 24 1.65 17.37 30.97
N LYS A 25 2.66 18.04 31.54
CA LYS A 25 3.65 17.37 32.38
C LYS A 25 3.05 16.75 33.63
N LEU A 26 2.04 17.40 34.21
CA LEU A 26 1.40 16.90 35.43
C LEU A 26 0.57 15.64 35.17
N GLN A 27 0.17 15.37 33.95
CA GLN A 27 -0.72 14.25 33.61
C GLN A 27 0.02 12.98 33.22
N ASN A 28 1.35 12.94 33.34
CA ASN A 28 2.19 11.79 32.92
C ASN A 28 1.97 11.40 31.46
N LEU A 29 1.68 12.39 30.61
CA LEU A 29 1.58 12.16 29.17
C LEU A 29 2.98 12.10 28.55
N PRO A 30 3.15 11.46 27.39
CA PRO A 30 4.46 11.49 26.73
C PRO A 30 4.90 12.90 26.39
N PRO A 31 6.20 13.13 26.18
CA PRO A 31 6.70 14.50 25.95
C PRO A 31 6.07 15.21 24.74
N UNK A 32 5.79 16.32 24.70
CA UNK A 32 5.22 17.03 23.77
C UNK A 32 6.20 17.95 23.36
N PRO A 33 6.36 18.31 22.17
CA PRO A 33 7.15 19.44 21.67
C PRO A 33 6.56 20.79 22.08
N PHE A 34 7.42 21.70 22.38
CA PHE A 34 7.01 23.07 22.73
C PHE A 34 7.27 23.96 21.52
N PRO A 35 6.34 24.85 21.18
CA PRO A 35 5.04 25.10 21.81
C PRO A 35 3.89 24.32 21.16
N VAL A 36 2.79 24.16 21.91
CA VAL A 36 1.51 23.69 21.37
C VAL A 36 0.68 24.93 21.08
N LEU A 37 0.49 25.24 19.80
CA LEU A 37 -0.19 26.47 19.41
C LEU A 37 -1.70 26.33 19.48
N PRO A 38 -2.44 27.43 19.79
CA PRO A 38 -3.90 27.36 19.77
C PRO A 38 -4.41 26.94 18.38
N PHE A 39 -5.46 26.13 18.37
CA PHE A 39 -6.16 25.63 17.19
C PHE A 39 -5.35 24.61 16.37
N ILE A 40 -4.12 24.94 15.97
CA ILE A 40 -3.35 24.06 15.10
C ILE A 40 -2.49 23.05 15.87
N GLY A 41 -2.21 23.31 17.15
CA GLY A 41 -1.38 22.42 17.94
C GLY A 41 0.02 22.29 17.41
N HIS A 42 0.41 21.07 17.01
CA HIS A 42 1.74 20.77 16.45
C HIS A 42 1.73 20.63 14.93
N LEU A 43 0.66 21.04 14.24
CA LEU A 43 0.63 20.88 12.78
C LEU A 43 1.75 21.65 12.08
N TYR A 44 2.32 22.68 12.73
CA TYR A 44 3.45 23.41 12.17
C TYR A 44 4.69 22.53 12.00
N LEU A 45 4.77 21.39 12.68
CA LEU A 45 5.90 20.46 12.58
C LEU A 45 5.81 19.53 11.37
N LEU A 46 4.65 19.48 10.70
CA LEU A 46 4.44 18.56 9.58
C LEU A 46 5.02 19.14 8.28
N GLY A 47 6.32 18.95 8.10
CA GLY A 47 6.95 19.17 6.81
C GLY A 47 6.71 17.98 5.90
N LYS A 48 7.06 18.12 4.62
CA LYS A 48 6.89 17.06 3.63
C LYS A 48 8.24 16.45 3.28
N PRO A 49 8.35 15.13 3.20
CA PRO A 49 7.33 14.11 3.52
C PRO A 49 7.08 14.01 5.04
N PHE A 50 5.86 13.68 5.41
CA PHE A 50 5.45 13.67 6.82
C PHE A 50 6.30 12.72 7.67
N HIS A 51 6.61 11.52 7.16
CA HIS A 51 7.37 10.54 7.95
C HIS A 51 8.78 11.03 8.25
N ARG A 52 9.40 11.78 7.35
CA ARG A 52 10.73 12.35 7.60
C ARG A 52 10.68 13.50 8.63
N ALA A 53 9.65 14.36 8.51
CA ALA A 53 9.45 15.43 9.49
C ALA A 53 9.20 14.85 10.88
N LEU A 54 8.39 13.82 10.98
CA LEU A 54 8.10 13.18 12.26
C LEU A 54 9.31 12.41 12.81
N PHE A 55 10.17 11.89 11.93
CA PHE A 55 11.43 11.28 12.36
C PHE A 55 12.33 12.30 13.05
N LYS A 56 12.40 13.52 12.51
CA LYS A 56 13.14 14.61 13.14
C LYS A 56 12.58 14.96 14.52
N VAL A 57 11.25 14.96 14.64
CA VAL A 57 10.59 15.18 15.93
C VAL A 57 11.02 14.11 16.94
N SER A 58 11.00 12.84 16.52
CA SER A 58 11.40 11.73 17.38
C SER A 58 12.87 11.82 17.79
N ASN A 59 13.74 12.22 16.88
CA ASN A 59 15.16 12.37 17.20
C ASN A 59 15.38 13.42 18.28
N ARG A 60 14.56 14.45 18.29
CA ARG A 60 14.70 15.53 19.26
C ARG A 60 14.00 15.23 20.59
N TYR A 61 12.81 14.64 20.57
CA TYR A 61 11.96 14.51 21.76
C TYR A 61 11.85 13.09 22.29
N GLY A 62 12.28 12.10 21.53
CA GLY A 62 12.25 10.71 21.98
C GLY A 62 11.39 9.81 21.11
N SER A 63 11.41 8.53 21.43
CA SER A 63 10.75 7.50 20.61
C SER A 63 9.25 7.42 20.84
N VAL A 64 8.75 8.10 21.86
CA VAL A 64 7.31 8.18 22.19
C VAL A 64 7.00 9.65 22.44
N VAL A 65 6.23 10.26 21.54
CA VAL A 65 5.97 11.70 21.57
C VAL A 65 4.47 11.93 21.47
N PHE A 66 3.96 12.86 22.27
CA PHE A 66 2.55 13.21 22.26
C PHE A 66 2.37 14.49 21.44
N LEU A 67 1.55 14.39 20.40
CA LEU A 67 1.32 15.51 19.49
C LEU A 67 -0.15 15.90 19.51
N GLN A 68 -0.42 17.16 19.16
CA GLN A 68 -1.77 17.66 18.98
C GLN A 68 -1.89 18.10 17.51
N PHE A 69 -2.59 17.30 16.70
CA PHE A 69 -2.86 17.67 15.31
C PHE A 69 -4.21 18.35 15.23
N GLY A 70 -4.18 19.68 15.39
CA GLY A 70 -5.41 20.43 15.44
C GLY A 70 -6.27 19.98 16.62
N SER A 71 -7.43 19.44 16.34
CA SER A 71 -8.37 18.98 17.35
C SER A 71 -8.08 17.60 17.90
N ARG A 72 -7.08 16.88 17.35
CA ARG A 72 -6.90 15.46 17.66
C ARG A 72 -5.56 15.19 18.35
N PRO A 73 -5.58 14.47 19.49
CA PRO A 73 -4.33 14.03 20.12
C PRO A 73 -3.75 12.84 19.36
N VAL A 74 -2.41 12.81 19.24
CA VAL A 74 -1.69 11.81 18.48
C VAL A 74 -0.50 11.32 19.29
N LEU A 75 -0.34 10.01 19.36
CA LEU A 75 0.86 9.39 19.92
C LEU A 75 1.73 8.96 18.74
N LEU A 76 2.95 9.50 18.69
CA LEU A 76 3.94 9.12 17.67
C LEU A 76 4.93 8.14 18.29
N VAL A 77 5.01 6.95 17.71
CA VAL A 77 5.89 5.88 18.16
C VAL A 77 6.92 5.61 17.07
N SER A 78 8.20 5.57 17.44
CA SER A 78 9.29 5.40 16.48
C SER A 78 10.41 4.48 16.97
N SER A 79 10.13 3.60 17.92
CA SER A 79 11.10 2.59 18.35
C SER A 79 10.48 1.20 18.27
N PRO A 80 11.30 0.16 18.05
CA PRO A 80 10.77 -1.21 18.03
C PRO A 80 10.09 -1.62 19.34
N SER A 81 10.65 -1.26 20.50
CA SER A 81 10.09 -1.67 21.78
C SER A 81 8.73 -1.02 22.04
N ALA A 82 8.58 0.28 21.74
CA ALA A 82 7.30 0.95 21.92
C ALA A 82 6.27 0.43 20.93
N ALA A 83 6.67 0.18 19.69
CA ALA A 83 5.77 -0.40 18.67
C ALA A 83 5.30 -1.78 19.10
N GLU A 84 6.21 -2.61 19.63
CA GLU A 84 5.86 -3.94 20.10
C GLU A 84 4.83 -3.87 21.23
N GLU A 85 5.01 -2.95 22.17
CA GLU A 85 4.06 -2.75 23.26
C GLU A 85 2.68 -2.39 22.72
N CYS A 86 2.62 -1.51 21.72
CA CYS A 86 1.36 -1.11 21.08
C CYS A 86 0.68 -2.28 20.36
N PHE A 87 1.45 -3.15 19.73
CA PHE A 87 0.91 -4.23 18.89
C PHE A 87 0.81 -5.58 19.60
N THR A 88 1.21 -5.68 20.86
CA THR A 88 1.05 -6.90 21.65
C THR A 88 0.22 -6.65 22.89
N LYS A 89 0.80 -6.02 23.91
CA LYS A 89 0.11 -5.75 25.17
C LYS A 89 -1.14 -4.90 24.97
N ASN A 90 -1.05 -3.87 24.13
CA ASN A 90 -2.14 -2.92 23.89
C ASN A 90 -2.83 -3.14 22.54
N ASP A 91 -2.67 -4.32 21.93
CA ASP A 91 -3.14 -4.56 20.56
C ASP A 91 -4.62 -4.28 20.40
N ILE A 92 -5.47 -4.86 21.27
CA ILE A 92 -6.92 -4.68 21.18
C ILE A 92 -7.29 -3.21 21.38
N ILE A 93 -6.61 -2.54 22.32
CA ILE A 93 -6.89 -1.12 22.61
C ILE A 93 -6.66 -0.26 21.36
N PHE A 94 -5.59 -0.54 20.59
CA PHE A 94 -5.24 0.23 19.39
C PHE A 94 -5.78 -0.36 18.11
N ALA A 95 -6.57 -1.43 18.16
CA ALA A 95 -7.07 -2.10 16.96
C ALA A 95 -8.29 -1.38 16.37
N ASN A 96 -8.30 -0.06 16.40
CA ASN A 96 -9.40 0.79 15.94
C ASN A 96 -8.86 1.83 14.97
N ARG A 97 -9.78 2.50 14.25
CA ARG A 97 -9.41 3.53 13.28
C ARG A 97 -9.99 4.88 13.68
N PRO A 98 -9.28 5.97 13.40
CA PRO A 98 -9.85 7.30 13.65
C PRO A 98 -11.05 7.61 12.77
N UNK A 99 -11.79 8.26 13.11
CA UNK A 99 -12.87 8.63 12.50
C UNK A 99 -12.59 9.63 11.55
N PHE A 100 -12.07 9.45 10.56
CA PHE A 100 -11.67 10.32 9.46
C PHE A 100 -12.75 10.37 8.39
N LEU A 101 -12.80 11.48 7.63
CA LEU A 101 -13.74 11.60 6.53
C LEU A 101 -13.57 10.47 5.49
N SER A 102 -12.34 10.01 5.29
CA SER A 102 -12.10 8.87 4.39
C SER A 102 -12.86 7.62 4.85
N GLY A 103 -12.88 7.36 6.13
CA GLY A 103 -13.65 6.23 6.66
C GLY A 103 -15.14 6.42 6.53
N LYS A 104 -15.61 7.66 6.70
CA LYS A 104 -17.02 7.98 6.57
C LYS A 104 -17.53 7.79 5.14
N HIS A 105 -16.81 8.33 4.16
CA HIS A 105 -17.28 8.38 2.78
C HIS A 105 -16.75 7.23 1.93
N PHE A 106 -15.46 6.90 2.02
CA PHE A 106 -14.87 5.81 1.24
C PHE A 106 -14.95 4.47 1.95
N GLY A 107 -15.15 4.49 3.27
CA GLY A 107 -15.26 3.30 4.09
C GLY A 107 -16.70 2.89 4.43
N TYR A 108 -17.67 3.36 3.68
CA TYR A 108 -19.08 3.02 3.89
C TYR A 108 -19.51 3.27 5.33
N ASN A 109 -19.32 4.51 5.78
CA ASN A 109 -19.65 4.93 7.14
C ASN A 109 -18.98 4.03 8.18
N PHE A 110 -17.66 3.82 8.01
CA PHE A 110 -16.80 3.08 8.94
C PHE A 110 -17.15 1.59 9.06
N THR A 111 -17.68 0.99 7.99
CA THR A 111 -18.00 -0.44 8.01
C THR A 111 -17.07 -1.29 7.14
N SER A 112 -16.13 -0.66 6.41
CA SER A 112 -15.19 -1.40 5.57
C SER A 112 -14.12 -2.10 6.42
N LEU A 113 -13.44 -3.07 5.82
CA LEU A 113 -12.33 -3.77 6.48
C LEU A 113 -11.25 -2.79 6.94
N ALA A 114 -10.96 -1.76 6.13
CA ALA A 114 -9.91 -0.79 6.43
C ALA A 114 -10.30 0.15 7.57
N TRP A 115 -11.58 0.56 7.65
CA TRP A 115 -12.00 1.65 8.53
C TRP A 115 -12.88 1.24 9.70
N SER A 116 -13.37 0.01 9.72
CA SER A 116 -14.19 -0.46 10.85
C SER A 116 -13.32 -0.63 12.09
N SER A 117 -13.83 -0.21 13.23
CA SER A 117 -13.12 -0.40 14.50
C SER A 117 -13.24 -1.85 14.95
N TYR A 118 -12.35 -2.26 15.84
CA TYR A 118 -12.30 -3.61 16.35
C TYR A 118 -13.64 -3.99 16.97
N GLY A 119 -14.16 -5.17 16.62
CA GLY A 119 -15.43 -5.68 17.10
C GLY A 119 -15.83 -6.89 16.30
N GLU A 120 -17.04 -7.37 16.58
CA GLU A 120 -17.56 -8.58 15.92
C GLU A 120 -17.59 -8.45 14.40
N HIS A 121 -18.07 -7.31 13.90
CA HIS A 121 -18.13 -7.07 12.44
C HIS A 121 -16.74 -7.08 11.82
N TRP A 122 -15.79 -6.36 12.42
CA TRP A 122 -14.42 -6.31 11.89
C TRP A 122 -13.75 -7.68 11.95
N ARG A 123 -13.93 -8.41 13.05
CA ARG A 123 -13.37 -9.77 13.15
C ARG A 123 -13.92 -10.68 12.06
N ASN A 124 -15.21 -10.56 11.74
CA ASN A 124 -15.81 -11.36 10.69
C ASN A 124 -15.26 -10.99 9.31
N LEU A 125 -15.13 -9.69 9.02
CA LEU A 125 -14.53 -9.25 7.75
C LEU A 125 -13.09 -9.75 7.63
N ARG A 126 -12.32 -9.68 8.71
CA ARG A 126 -10.93 -10.15 8.72
C ARG A 126 -10.87 -11.65 8.50
N ARG A 127 -11.75 -12.40 9.14
CA ARG A 127 -11.80 -13.84 8.98
C ARG A 127 -12.16 -14.23 7.54
N ILE A 128 -13.15 -13.58 6.94
CA ILE A 128 -13.51 -13.83 5.54
C ILE A 128 -12.33 -13.53 4.63
N SER A 129 -11.68 -12.40 4.83
CA SER A 129 -10.53 -12.02 4.02
C SER A 129 -9.40 -13.03 4.14
N SER A 130 -9.13 -13.51 5.35
CA SER A 130 -8.02 -14.43 5.60
C SER A 130 -8.31 -15.85 5.12
N LEU A 131 -9.55 -16.32 5.26
CA LEU A 131 -9.89 -17.71 4.94
C LEU A 131 -10.39 -17.90 3.52
N GLU A 132 -11.26 -16.99 3.04
CA GLU A 132 -11.94 -17.16 1.77
C GLU A 132 -11.24 -16.46 0.60
N VAL A 133 -10.44 -15.44 0.88
CA VAL A 133 -9.89 -14.56 -0.16
C VAL A 133 -8.37 -14.66 -0.25
N LEU A 134 -7.68 -14.51 0.88
CA LEU A 134 -6.22 -14.35 0.92
C LEU A 134 -5.50 -15.50 1.62
N SER A 135 -6.16 -16.64 1.82
CA SER A 135 -5.49 -17.81 2.39
C SER A 135 -4.41 -18.33 1.43
N SER A 136 -3.45 -19.07 1.99
CA SER A 136 -2.40 -19.69 1.17
C SER A 136 -3.00 -20.59 0.11
N TYR A 137 -4.07 -21.32 0.45
CA TYR A 137 -4.77 -22.19 -0.52
C TYR A 137 -5.35 -21.37 -1.68
N ARG A 138 -6.04 -20.25 -1.37
CA ARG A 138 -6.63 -19.41 -2.42
C ARG A 138 -5.57 -18.76 -3.29
N ILE A 139 -4.49 -18.27 -2.67
CA ILE A 139 -3.39 -17.66 -3.40
C ILE A 139 -2.78 -18.68 -4.36
N GLN A 140 -2.53 -19.90 -3.89
CA GLN A 140 -1.94 -20.97 -4.72
C GLN A 140 -2.91 -21.37 -5.83
N THR A 141 -4.20 -21.54 -5.52
CA THR A 141 -5.22 -21.94 -6.48
C THR A 141 -5.32 -20.95 -7.64
N LEU A 142 -5.15 -19.67 -7.36
CA LEU A 142 -5.26 -18.61 -8.37
C LEU A 142 -3.90 -18.20 -8.95
N SER A 143 -2.85 -18.98 -8.74
CA SER A 143 -1.50 -18.64 -9.21
C SER A 143 -1.40 -18.56 -10.74
N SER A 144 -2.24 -19.28 -11.46
CA SER A 144 -2.24 -19.22 -12.93
C SER A 144 -2.58 -17.82 -13.45
N ILE A 145 -3.40 -17.06 -12.69
CA ILE A 145 -3.70 -15.67 -13.05
C ILE A 145 -2.42 -14.84 -13.07
N ARG A 146 -1.60 -15.00 -12.03
CA ARG A 146 -0.35 -14.23 -11.93
C ARG A 146 0.63 -14.66 -13.02
N SER A 147 0.72 -15.95 -13.30
CA SER A 147 1.56 -16.47 -14.38
C SER A 147 1.14 -15.89 -15.74
N ASP A 148 -0.16 -15.89 -16.04
CA ASP A 148 -0.67 -15.31 -17.28
C ASP A 148 -0.32 -13.84 -17.41
N GLU A 149 -0.51 -13.08 -16.33
CA GLU A 149 -0.30 -11.64 -16.38
C GLU A 149 1.19 -11.29 -16.50
N ILE A 150 2.07 -12.05 -15.83
CA ILE A 150 3.49 -11.78 -15.99
C ILE A 150 3.97 -12.15 -17.39
N ASN A 151 3.46 -13.22 -17.96
CA ASN A 151 3.80 -13.59 -19.33
C ASN A 151 3.34 -12.51 -20.32
N TYR A 152 2.16 -11.96 -20.10
CA TYR A 152 1.66 -10.84 -20.93
C TYR A 152 2.57 -9.63 -20.83
N LEU A 153 2.98 -9.27 -19.62
CA LEU A 153 3.88 -8.14 -19.41
C LEU A 153 5.24 -8.38 -20.09
N ILE A 154 5.78 -9.58 -19.96
CA ILE A 154 7.06 -9.93 -20.58
C ILE A 154 6.96 -9.80 -22.11
N ARG A 155 5.89 -10.32 -22.72
CA ARG A 155 5.69 -10.20 -24.17
C ARG A 155 5.60 -8.75 -24.61
N ARG A 156 4.88 -7.92 -23.85
CA ARG A 156 4.73 -6.50 -24.18
C ARG A 156 6.08 -5.78 -24.11
N LEU A 157 6.85 -6.04 -23.06
CA LEU A 157 8.16 -5.41 -22.91
C LEU A 157 9.13 -5.89 -23.97
N PHE A 158 9.05 -7.15 -24.37
CA PHE A 158 9.90 -7.68 -25.44
C PHE A 158 9.60 -6.99 -26.76
N ARG A 159 8.32 -6.76 -27.08
CA ARG A 159 7.96 -6.00 -28.29
C ARG A 159 8.51 -4.58 -28.25
N VAL A 160 8.36 -3.89 -27.12
CA VAL A 160 8.88 -2.54 -26.97
C VAL A 160 10.39 -2.53 -27.17
N SER A 161 11.09 -3.51 -26.61
CA SER A 161 12.55 -3.58 -26.69
C SER A 161 13.06 -3.86 -28.11
N ILE A 162 12.23 -4.49 -28.95
CA ILE A 162 12.59 -4.77 -30.34
C ILE A 162 12.16 -3.63 -31.26
N GLU A 163 10.93 -3.14 -31.12
CA GLU A 163 10.32 -2.18 -32.05
C GLU A 163 10.73 -0.75 -31.80
N SER A 164 10.93 -0.37 -30.53
CA SER A 164 11.29 0.99 -30.17
C SER A 164 12.81 1.18 -30.20
N SER A 165 13.27 2.23 -30.86
CA SER A 165 14.70 2.57 -30.89
C SER A 165 15.18 3.06 -29.52
N GLU A 166 14.32 3.71 -28.77
CA GLU A 166 14.67 4.24 -27.44
C GLU A 166 14.68 3.17 -26.35
N LYS A 167 13.82 2.14 -26.49
CA LYS A 167 13.70 1.02 -25.54
C LYS A 167 13.39 1.46 -24.11
N ILE A 168 12.65 2.57 -23.97
CA ILE A 168 12.36 3.16 -22.66
C ILE A 168 10.99 2.70 -22.17
N VAL A 169 10.96 2.30 -20.88
CA VAL A 169 9.77 1.82 -20.21
C VAL A 169 9.51 2.70 -18.98
N GLU A 170 8.27 3.14 -18.82
CA GLU A 170 7.86 3.75 -17.56
C GLU A 170 7.45 2.62 -16.61
N ILE A 171 8.24 2.45 -15.56
CA ILE A 171 8.13 1.28 -14.68
C ILE A 171 6.79 1.24 -13.95
N LYS A 172 6.39 2.36 -13.35
CA LYS A 172 5.20 2.40 -12.50
C LYS A 172 3.93 2.03 -13.27
N SER A 173 3.72 2.64 -14.44
CA SER A 173 2.48 2.38 -15.21
C SER A 173 2.43 0.94 -15.72
N SER A 174 3.57 0.41 -16.17
CA SER A 174 3.64 -0.98 -16.63
C SER A 174 3.31 -1.95 -15.50
N LEU A 175 3.89 -1.72 -14.33
CA LEU A 175 3.67 -2.59 -13.18
C LEU A 175 2.29 -2.40 -12.55
N PHE A 176 1.77 -1.18 -12.58
CA PHE A 176 0.39 -0.96 -12.12
C PHE A 176 -0.59 -1.75 -12.99
N ASN A 177 -0.42 -1.72 -14.31
CA ASN A 177 -1.28 -2.50 -15.20
C ASN A 177 -1.22 -3.99 -14.87
N PHE A 178 -0.03 -4.49 -14.59
CA PHE A 178 0.16 -5.89 -14.20
C PHE A 178 -0.56 -6.20 -12.88
N THR A 179 -0.31 -5.43 -11.83
CA THR A 179 -0.92 -5.69 -10.52
C THR A 179 -2.44 -5.51 -10.56
N PHE A 180 -2.91 -4.49 -11.28
CA PHE A 180 -4.34 -4.26 -11.41
C PHE A 180 -5.03 -5.41 -12.12
N ASN A 181 -4.46 -5.91 -13.22
CA ASN A 181 -5.01 -7.07 -13.93
C ASN A 181 -5.05 -8.32 -13.04
N VAL A 182 -3.98 -8.54 -12.26
CA VAL A 182 -3.95 -9.69 -11.33
C VAL A 182 -5.12 -9.60 -10.36
N LEU A 183 -5.31 -8.44 -9.73
CA LEU A 183 -6.37 -8.26 -8.74
C LEU A 183 -7.75 -8.31 -9.40
N SER A 184 -7.93 -7.68 -10.55
CA SER A 184 -9.22 -7.68 -11.26
C SER A 184 -9.65 -9.10 -11.64
N ARG A 185 -8.70 -9.89 -12.12
CA ARG A 185 -8.99 -11.28 -12.49
C ARG A 185 -9.28 -12.13 -11.27
N MET A 186 -8.55 -11.93 -10.18
CA MET A 186 -8.84 -12.65 -8.93
C MET A 186 -10.23 -12.30 -8.39
N ILE A 187 -10.59 -11.02 -8.48
CA ILE A 187 -11.86 -10.52 -7.93
C ILE A 187 -13.03 -10.90 -8.83
N ALA A 188 -12.95 -10.59 -10.13
CA ALA A 188 -14.09 -10.67 -11.04
C ALA A 188 -13.85 -11.50 -12.30
N GLY A 189 -12.67 -12.08 -12.46
CA GLY A 189 -12.34 -12.85 -13.66
C GLY A 189 -12.16 -12.01 -14.90
N LYS A 190 -11.90 -10.71 -14.75
CA LYS A 190 -11.89 -9.76 -15.86
C LYS A 190 -10.54 -9.05 -15.95
N ARG A 191 -9.99 -9.00 -17.17
CA ARG A 191 -8.78 -8.25 -17.47
C ARG A 191 -9.16 -6.87 -18.02
N TYR A 192 -8.59 -5.82 -17.44
CA TYR A 192 -8.89 -4.45 -17.86
C TYR A 192 -7.88 -3.88 -18.83
N TYR A 193 -6.59 -4.23 -18.68
CA TYR A 193 -5.54 -3.76 -19.58
C TYR A 193 -5.14 -4.91 -20.49
N GLY A 194 -5.05 -4.64 -21.80
CA GLY A 194 -4.70 -5.66 -22.75
C GLY A 194 -4.75 -5.11 -24.17
N GLU A 195 -4.64 -6.02 -25.14
CA GLU A 195 -4.67 -5.66 -26.54
C GLU A 195 -6.09 -5.34 -27.04
N LYS A 196 -7.10 -5.84 -26.36
CA LYS A 196 -8.49 -5.59 -26.72
C LYS A 196 -8.95 -4.23 -26.21
N VAL A 197 -9.48 -3.45 -27.12
CA VAL A 197 -9.91 -2.06 -26.86
C VAL A 197 -11.15 -2.02 -25.95
N GLU A 198 -11.92 -3.09 -25.88
CA GLU A 198 -13.21 -3.16 -25.19
C GLU A 198 -13.17 -2.70 -23.73
N ASN A 199 -12.07 -3.01 -23.03
CA ASN A 199 -11.98 -2.71 -21.60
C ASN A 199 -11.16 -1.46 -21.29
N SER A 200 -10.62 -0.78 -22.31
CA SER A 200 -9.74 0.37 -22.08
C SER A 200 -10.44 1.55 -21.44
N LYS A 201 -11.72 1.78 -21.79
CA LYS A 201 -12.50 2.88 -21.21
C LYS A 201 -12.78 2.64 -19.73
N GLU A 202 -13.12 1.41 -19.36
CA GLU A 202 -13.37 1.05 -17.97
C GLU A 202 -12.10 1.12 -17.14
N ALA A 203 -10.98 0.66 -17.71
CA ALA A 203 -9.69 0.73 -17.04
C ALA A 203 -9.29 2.18 -16.77
N LYS A 204 -9.46 3.04 -17.76
CA LYS A 204 -9.17 4.47 -17.62
C LYS A 204 -10.09 5.12 -16.59
N LEU A 205 -11.37 4.75 -16.60
CA LEU A 205 -12.34 5.27 -15.63
C LEU A 205 -11.90 4.94 -14.21
N PHE A 206 -11.53 3.68 -13.95
CA PHE A 206 -11.11 3.28 -12.62
C PHE A 206 -9.78 3.94 -12.24
N GLN A 207 -8.87 4.08 -13.19
CA GLN A 207 -7.60 4.77 -12.96
C GLN A 207 -7.84 6.23 -12.55
N ASP A 208 -8.75 6.91 -13.25
CA ASP A 208 -9.12 8.30 -12.93
C ASP A 208 -9.76 8.38 -11.53
N ILE A 209 -10.65 7.44 -11.22
CA ILE A 209 -11.30 7.37 -9.92
C ILE A 209 -10.27 7.16 -8.80
N SER A 210 -9.33 6.22 -9.00
CA SER A 210 -8.30 5.94 -8.01
C SER A 210 -7.38 7.14 -7.80
N LYS A 211 -6.98 7.80 -8.87
CA LYS A 211 -6.13 8.98 -8.79
C LYS A 211 -6.84 10.12 -8.07
N ALA A 212 -8.12 10.34 -8.37
CA ALA A 212 -8.92 11.37 -7.69
C ALA A 212 -9.09 11.05 -6.21
N THR A 213 -9.28 9.77 -5.87
CA THR A 213 -9.41 9.33 -4.48
C THR A 213 -8.13 9.65 -3.70
N ILE A 214 -6.98 9.29 -4.26
CA ILE A 214 -5.68 9.54 -3.62
C ILE A 214 -5.44 11.05 -3.47
N THR A 215 -5.81 11.82 -4.49
CA THR A 215 -5.56 13.27 -4.51
C THR A 215 -6.38 14.01 -3.44
N ILE A 216 -7.62 13.58 -3.17
CA ILE A 216 -8.48 14.31 -2.24
C ILE A 216 -8.21 13.99 -0.78
N ILE A 217 -7.56 12.85 -0.49
CA ILE A 217 -7.34 12.41 0.91
C ILE A 217 -6.53 13.43 1.72
N PRO A 218 -5.43 14.03 1.23
CA PRO A 218 -4.73 15.03 2.05
C PRO A 218 -5.60 16.21 2.44
N LYS A 219 -6.47 16.70 1.56
CA LYS A 219 -7.39 17.79 1.88
C LYS A 219 -8.42 17.35 2.93
N ALA A 220 -8.91 16.11 2.81
CA ALA A 220 -9.83 15.54 3.79
C ALA A 220 -9.16 15.45 5.17
N ASN A 221 -7.88 15.10 5.22
CA ASN A 221 -7.14 15.02 6.47
C ASN A 221 -7.00 16.39 7.13
N ILE A 222 -6.83 17.46 6.33
CA ILE A 222 -6.82 18.82 6.88
C ILE A 222 -8.14 19.10 7.60
N LEU A 223 -9.27 18.73 6.98
CA LEU A 223 -10.58 18.89 7.62
C LEU A 223 -10.73 18.01 8.87
N ASP A 224 -10.13 16.82 8.86
CA ASP A 224 -10.16 15.96 10.05
C ASP A 224 -9.47 16.63 11.23
N PHE A 225 -8.37 17.31 10.98
CA PHE A 225 -7.58 17.97 12.04
C PHE A 225 -8.07 19.37 12.36
N LEU A 226 -8.55 20.09 11.35
CA LEU A 226 -9.01 21.47 11.46
C LEU A 226 -10.41 21.58 10.85
N PRO A 227 -11.46 21.16 11.58
CA PRO A 227 -12.81 21.15 10.99
C PRO A 227 -13.30 22.52 10.53
N PHE A 228 -12.81 23.60 11.16
CA PHE A 228 -13.23 24.95 10.77
C PHE A 228 -12.77 25.34 9.37
N MET A 229 -11.83 24.59 8.77
CA MET A 229 -11.38 24.89 7.40
C MET A 229 -12.47 24.66 6.37
N ARG A 230 -13.58 24.00 6.72
CA ARG A 230 -14.73 23.91 5.83
C ARG A 230 -15.33 25.27 5.51
N TRP A 231 -15.10 26.25 6.37
CA TRP A 231 -15.56 27.63 6.14
C TRP A 231 -14.48 28.50 5.50
N PHE A 232 -13.26 27.99 5.29
CA PHE A 232 -12.11 28.76 4.82
C PHE A 232 -11.37 28.05 3.68
N GLY A 233 -12.08 27.69 2.60
CA GLY A 233 -11.48 27.19 1.40
C GLY A 233 -11.62 25.70 1.15
N LEU A 234 -12.08 24.94 2.15
CA LEU A 234 -12.26 23.49 1.98
C LEU A 234 -13.74 23.09 2.12
N HIS A 235 -14.64 24.01 1.79
CA HIS A 235 -16.07 23.78 1.94
C HIS A 235 -16.62 22.73 0.96
N ASP A 236 -15.96 22.49 -0.16
CA ASP A 236 -16.42 21.56 -1.19
C ASP A 236 -15.78 20.17 -1.12
N VAL A 237 -14.84 19.95 -0.20
CA VAL A 237 -14.07 18.69 -0.15
C VAL A 237 -14.97 17.50 0.13
N GLU A 238 -15.83 17.62 1.15
CA GLU A 238 -16.71 16.50 1.52
C GLU A 238 -17.70 16.16 0.41
N GLU A 239 -18.24 17.19 -0.26
CA GLU A 239 -19.14 17.00 -1.39
C GLU A 239 -18.44 16.26 -2.54
N LYS A 240 -17.19 16.62 -2.84
CA LYS A 240 -16.41 15.94 -3.86
C LYS A 240 -16.13 14.48 -3.48
N MET A 241 -15.89 14.22 -2.19
CA MET A 241 -15.72 12.85 -1.71
C MET A 241 -16.98 12.03 -1.94
N MET A 242 -18.14 12.61 -1.67
CA MET A 242 -19.42 11.92 -1.87
C MET A 242 -19.66 11.60 -3.35
N GLU A 243 -19.37 12.53 -4.24
CA GLU A 243 -19.48 12.30 -5.69
C GLU A 243 -18.54 11.19 -6.14
N LEU A 244 -17.32 11.21 -5.64
CA LEU A 244 -16.31 10.23 -5.99
C LEU A 244 -16.69 8.83 -5.47
N GLN A 245 -17.23 8.75 -4.26
CA GLN A 245 -17.70 7.48 -3.72
C GLN A 245 -18.85 6.92 -4.56
N LYS A 246 -19.71 7.78 -5.07
CA LYS A 246 -20.80 7.35 -5.94
C LYS A 246 -20.23 6.67 -7.20
N LYS A 247 -19.18 7.25 -7.78
CA LYS A 247 -18.52 6.68 -8.96
C LYS A 247 -17.86 5.33 -8.64
N ARG A 248 -17.20 5.24 -7.49
CA ARG A 248 -16.57 4.00 -7.02
C ARG A 248 -17.63 2.92 -6.82
N ASP A 249 -18.72 3.29 -6.18
CA ASP A 249 -19.84 2.39 -5.89
C ASP A 249 -20.46 1.86 -7.19
N ASN A 250 -20.73 2.75 -8.13
CA ASN A 250 -21.33 2.39 -9.41
C ASN A 250 -20.40 1.47 -10.22
N PHE A 251 -19.10 1.74 -10.20
CA PHE A 251 -18.14 0.91 -10.90
C PHE A 251 -18.20 -0.54 -10.39
N MET A 252 -18.18 -0.70 -9.08
CA MET A 252 -18.16 -2.05 -8.52
C MET A 252 -19.52 -2.73 -8.61
N GLN A 253 -20.62 -1.97 -8.49
CA GLN A 253 -21.95 -2.55 -8.65
C GLN A 253 -22.16 -3.09 -10.06
N LYS A 254 -21.63 -2.41 -11.07
CA LYS A 254 -21.68 -2.91 -12.45
C LYS A 254 -20.99 -4.25 -12.58
N GLU A 255 -19.88 -4.44 -11.88
CA GLU A 255 -19.17 -5.72 -11.89
C GLU A 255 -20.00 -6.82 -11.24
N ILE A 256 -20.68 -6.52 -10.15
CA ILE A 256 -21.57 -7.47 -9.47
C ILE A 256 -22.72 -7.84 -10.40
N ASP A 257 -23.35 -6.87 -10.99
CA ASP A 257 -24.47 -7.07 -11.90
C ASP A 257 -24.10 -7.90 -13.12
N UNK A 258 -23.06 -7.60 -13.51
CA UNK A 258 -22.48 -8.29 -14.58
C UNK A 258 -22.33 -9.72 -14.26
N HIS A 259 -21.84 -9.93 -13.21
CA HIS A 259 -21.56 -11.30 -12.78
C HIS A 259 -22.87 -12.09 -12.61
N ARG A 260 -23.86 -11.47 -12.02
CA ARG A 260 -25.18 -12.09 -11.83
C ARG A 260 -25.86 -12.44 -13.15
N ARG A 261 -25.77 -11.55 -14.14
CA ARG A 261 -26.37 -11.79 -15.45
C ARG A 261 -25.72 -12.98 -16.16
N LEU A 262 -24.40 -13.05 -16.12
CA LEU A 262 -23.65 -14.14 -16.75
C LEU A 262 -23.98 -15.48 -16.09
N LYS A 263 -24.15 -15.51 -14.79
CA LYS A 263 -24.49 -16.72 -14.06
C LYS A 263 -25.90 -17.19 -14.42
N THR A 264 -26.86 -16.26 -14.51
CA THR A 264 -28.25 -16.57 -14.85
C THR A 264 -28.36 -17.13 -16.28
N ASN A 265 -27.57 -16.60 -17.21
CA ASN A 265 -27.57 -17.04 -18.60
C ASN A 265 -26.71 -18.28 -18.86
N GLY A 266 -26.07 -18.81 -17.82
CA GLY A 266 -25.21 -19.97 -17.94
C GLY A 266 -23.88 -19.70 -18.63
N SER A 267 -23.54 -18.41 -18.83
CA SER A 267 -22.33 -17.99 -19.50
C SER A 267 -21.30 -17.49 -18.50
N PHE A 268 -20.47 -18.37 -17.97
CA PHE A 268 -19.42 -17.96 -17.05
C PHE A 268 -18.29 -17.27 -17.80
N PRO A 269 -17.66 -16.25 -17.18
CA PRO A 269 -16.65 -15.44 -17.87
C PRO A 269 -15.43 -16.20 -18.32
N SER A 270 -15.10 -17.31 -17.69
CA SER A 270 -13.97 -18.10 -18.14
C SER A 270 -14.20 -19.58 -17.86
N ALA A 271 -14.03 -20.37 -18.89
CA ALA A 271 -14.11 -21.82 -18.78
C ALA A 271 -12.98 -22.37 -17.87
N GLU A 272 -11.89 -21.65 -17.79
CA GLU A 272 -10.76 -22.03 -16.94
C GLU A 272 -11.13 -22.00 -15.46
N VAL A 273 -11.86 -20.99 -15.04
CA VAL A 273 -12.31 -20.87 -13.66
C VAL A 273 -13.27 -22.00 -13.32
N VAL A 274 -14.20 -22.29 -14.24
CA VAL A 274 -15.21 -23.32 -14.02
C VAL A 274 -14.56 -24.71 -14.01
N ALA A 275 -13.69 -25.00 -14.97
CA ALA A 275 -13.08 -26.32 -15.12
C ALA A 275 -12.19 -26.67 -13.94
N GLY A 276 -11.51 -25.70 -13.34
CA GLY A 276 -10.62 -25.92 -12.22
C GLY A 276 -11.26 -25.79 -10.86
N LYS A 277 -12.56 -25.49 -10.80
CA LYS A 277 -13.26 -25.17 -9.56
C LYS A 277 -12.65 -23.94 -8.89
N LYS A 278 -12.05 -23.06 -9.70
CA LYS A 278 -11.38 -21.85 -9.22
C LYS A 278 -12.37 -20.69 -9.20
N LYS A 279 -13.01 -20.49 -8.08
CA LYS A 279 -13.98 -19.41 -7.93
C LYS A 279 -13.27 -18.06 -7.79
N THR A 280 -13.83 -17.03 -8.43
CA THR A 280 -13.38 -15.66 -8.16
C THR A 280 -13.81 -15.25 -6.75
N ILE A 281 -13.20 -14.18 -6.27
CA ILE A 281 -13.57 -13.63 -4.97
C ILE A 281 -15.04 -13.21 -4.97
N MET A 282 -15.49 -12.61 -6.06
CA MET A 282 -16.90 -12.22 -6.22
C MET A 282 -17.84 -13.41 -6.11
N GLU A 283 -17.51 -14.53 -6.74
CA GLU A 283 -18.34 -15.74 -6.65
C GLU A 283 -18.43 -16.25 -5.22
N VAL A 284 -17.30 -16.24 -4.49
CA VAL A 284 -17.27 -16.66 -3.09
C VAL A 284 -18.19 -15.78 -2.25
N LEU A 285 -18.10 -14.46 -2.45
CA LEU A 285 -18.90 -13.51 -1.66
C LEU A 285 -20.40 -13.61 -2.02
N LEU A 286 -20.72 -13.82 -3.30
CA LEU A 286 -22.11 -14.00 -3.72
C LEU A 286 -22.69 -15.31 -3.20
N ASP A 287 -21.87 -16.36 -3.09
CA ASP A 287 -22.31 -17.62 -2.46
C ASP A 287 -22.62 -17.41 -0.97
N LEU A 288 -21.77 -16.63 -0.29
CA LEU A 288 -22.03 -16.29 1.11
C LEU A 288 -23.31 -15.46 1.26
N GLN A 289 -23.57 -14.59 0.29
CA GLN A 289 -24.81 -13.79 0.28
C GLN A 289 -26.05 -14.66 0.21
N LYS A 290 -26.01 -15.78 -0.52
CA LYS A 290 -27.15 -16.70 -0.60
C LYS A 290 -27.51 -17.30 0.74
N THR A 291 -26.51 -17.58 1.58
CA THR A 291 -26.76 -18.18 2.89
C THR A 291 -27.14 -17.15 3.94
N ASP A 292 -26.64 -15.91 3.81
CA ASP A 292 -26.91 -14.85 4.79
C ASP A 292 -27.01 -13.50 4.07
N PRO A 293 -28.15 -13.26 3.39
CA PRO A 293 -28.30 -12.03 2.59
C PRO A 293 -28.41 -10.76 3.42
N GLU A 294 -28.81 -10.86 4.68
CA GLU A 294 -28.91 -9.68 5.54
C GLU A 294 -27.55 -9.13 5.94
N TYR A 295 -26.55 -10.01 6.09
CA TYR A 295 -25.21 -9.59 6.44
C TYR A 295 -24.36 -9.30 5.21
N TYR A 296 -24.36 -10.22 4.23
CA TYR A 296 -23.56 -10.07 3.00
C TYR A 296 -24.36 -9.30 1.96
N THR A 297 -24.60 -8.04 2.25
CA THR A 297 -25.28 -7.15 1.32
C THR A 297 -24.38 -6.81 0.13
N ASP A 298 -24.96 -6.27 -0.93
CA ASP A 298 -24.16 -5.77 -2.05
C ASP A 298 -23.15 -4.74 -1.57
N GLU A 299 -23.53 -3.93 -0.62
CA GLU A 299 -22.62 -2.98 -0.01
C GLU A 299 -21.40 -3.65 0.64
N UNK A 300 -21.51 -4.65 1.34
CA UNK A 300 -20.52 -5.40 1.93
C UNK A 300 -19.60 -5.95 0.97
N ILE A 301 -20.21 -6.42 -0.07
CA ILE A 301 -19.42 -7.01 -1.14
C ILE A 301 -18.63 -5.93 -1.90
N ARG A 302 -19.29 -4.85 -2.30
CA ARG A 302 -18.59 -3.73 -2.96
C ARG A 302 -17.45 -3.19 -2.10
N SER A 303 -17.72 -3.03 -0.82
CA SER A 303 -16.74 -2.49 0.13
C SER A 303 -15.48 -3.36 0.17
N LEU A 304 -15.66 -4.66 0.30
CA LEU A 304 -14.52 -5.58 0.41
C LEU A 304 -13.73 -5.64 -0.90
N MET A 305 -14.43 -5.69 -2.03
CA MET A 305 -13.75 -5.76 -3.32
C MET A 305 -12.99 -4.48 -3.66
N LEU A 306 -13.54 -3.31 -3.30
CA LEU A 306 -12.86 -2.03 -3.52
C LEU A 306 -11.58 -1.94 -2.69
N VAL A 307 -11.64 -2.38 -1.44
CA VAL A 307 -10.45 -2.38 -0.57
C VAL A 307 -9.36 -3.26 -1.18
N LEU A 308 -9.73 -4.48 -1.60
CA LEU A 308 -8.76 -5.42 -2.17
C LEU A 308 -8.14 -4.86 -3.46
N LEU A 309 -8.97 -4.31 -4.33
CA LEU A 309 -8.52 -3.81 -5.63
C LEU A 309 -7.56 -2.62 -5.46
N GLN A 310 -7.94 -1.65 -4.64
CA GLN A 310 -7.11 -0.46 -4.45
C GLN A 310 -5.84 -0.77 -3.67
N ALA A 311 -5.97 -1.47 -2.55
CA ALA A 311 -4.81 -1.74 -1.69
C ALA A 311 -3.79 -2.63 -2.38
N GLY A 312 -4.26 -3.62 -3.13
CA GLY A 312 -3.37 -4.59 -3.76
C GLY A 312 -2.66 -4.08 -5.00
N SER A 313 -3.24 -3.10 -5.69
CA SER A 313 -2.67 -2.62 -6.96
C SER A 313 -1.57 -1.58 -6.77
N ASP A 314 -1.86 -0.52 -6.03
CA ASP A 314 -0.93 0.60 -5.90
C ASP A 314 0.30 0.26 -5.09
N THR A 315 0.13 -0.44 -3.97
CA THR A 315 1.25 -0.68 -3.05
C THR A 315 2.33 -1.55 -3.67
N SER A 316 1.93 -2.60 -4.39
CA SER A 316 2.91 -3.49 -5.04
C SER A 316 3.64 -2.77 -6.17
N ALA A 317 2.92 -1.97 -6.97
CA ALA A 317 3.54 -1.22 -8.06
C ALA A 317 4.54 -0.19 -7.52
N VAL A 318 4.18 0.51 -6.43
CA VAL A 318 5.07 1.48 -5.79
C VAL A 318 6.34 0.79 -5.27
N THR A 319 6.19 -0.36 -4.62
CA THR A 319 7.33 -1.11 -4.10
C THR A 319 8.28 -1.54 -5.23
N LEU A 320 7.71 -2.04 -6.34
CA LEU A 320 8.52 -2.47 -7.49
C LEU A 320 9.25 -1.28 -8.13
N GLU A 321 8.61 -0.12 -8.21
CA GLU A 321 9.27 1.07 -8.75
C GLU A 321 10.47 1.46 -7.90
N TRP A 322 10.35 1.42 -6.57
CA TRP A 322 11.48 1.70 -5.68
C TRP A 322 12.58 0.65 -5.84
N ALA A 323 12.21 -0.61 -5.97
CA ALA A 323 13.19 -1.68 -6.16
C ALA A 323 14.01 -1.44 -7.42
N PHE A 324 13.36 -1.15 -8.54
CA PHE A 324 14.06 -0.87 -9.79
C PHE A 324 14.91 0.40 -9.70
N SER A 325 14.46 1.40 -8.96
CA SER A 325 15.26 2.61 -8.76
C SER A 325 16.60 2.28 -8.12
N HIS A 326 16.57 1.44 -7.08
CA HIS A 326 17.81 1.05 -6.40
C HIS A 326 18.67 0.11 -7.24
N LEU A 327 18.05 -0.78 -7.99
CA LEU A 327 18.80 -1.70 -8.85
C LEU A 327 19.53 -0.96 -9.97
N LEU A 328 18.89 0.06 -10.54
CA LEU A 328 19.54 0.87 -11.57
C LEU A 328 20.74 1.65 -11.03
N ASP A 329 20.66 2.08 -9.77
CA ASP A 329 21.79 2.76 -9.12
C ASP A 329 22.86 1.79 -8.61
N ASN A 330 22.54 0.49 -8.53
CA ASN A 330 23.45 -0.53 -8.00
C ASN A 330 23.52 -1.71 -8.97
N PRO A 331 24.14 -1.54 -10.14
CA PRO A 331 24.14 -2.60 -11.15
C PRO A 331 24.81 -3.89 -10.68
N GLU A 332 25.71 -3.86 -9.72
CA GLU A 332 26.32 -5.05 -9.14
C GLU A 332 25.29 -5.90 -8.38
N ILE A 333 24.32 -5.25 -7.72
CA ILE A 333 23.24 -5.97 -7.02
C ILE A 333 22.31 -6.62 -8.04
N LEU A 334 21.98 -5.88 -9.09
CA LEU A 334 21.14 -6.41 -10.18
C LEU A 334 21.81 -7.65 -10.79
N LYS A 335 23.10 -7.60 -11.07
CA LYS A 335 23.84 -8.71 -11.65
C LYS A 335 23.87 -9.91 -10.70
N THR A 336 24.06 -9.68 -9.41
CA THR A 336 24.02 -10.77 -8.42
C THR A 336 22.67 -11.47 -8.44
N ALA A 337 21.58 -10.71 -8.52
CA ALA A 337 20.24 -11.28 -8.60
C ALA A 337 20.06 -12.11 -9.88
N GLN A 338 20.53 -11.60 -11.01
CA GLN A 338 20.46 -12.33 -12.28
C GLN A 338 21.27 -13.63 -12.22
N THR A 339 22.44 -13.59 -11.60
CA THR A 339 23.26 -14.79 -11.44
C THR A 339 22.55 -15.85 -10.60
N GLU A 340 21.89 -15.44 -9.52
CA GLU A 340 21.10 -16.37 -8.70
C GLU A 340 20.00 -17.04 -9.54
N ILE A 341 19.28 -16.23 -10.32
CA ILE A 341 18.20 -16.76 -11.16
C ILE A 341 18.77 -17.74 -12.20
N ASP A 342 19.86 -17.38 -12.85
CA ASP A 342 20.47 -18.24 -13.87
C ASP A 342 20.92 -19.58 -13.29
N ASN A 343 21.44 -19.56 -12.05
CA ASN A 343 21.92 -20.79 -11.39
C ASN A 343 20.77 -21.67 -10.92
N GLN A 344 19.65 -21.10 -10.46
CA GLN A 344 18.57 -21.87 -9.85
C GLN A 344 17.46 -22.23 -10.83
N VAL A 345 17.17 -21.36 -11.78
CA VAL A 345 16.07 -21.55 -12.74
C VAL A 345 16.60 -21.82 -14.13
N GLY A 346 17.65 -21.11 -14.53
CA GLY A 346 18.22 -21.21 -15.84
C GLY A 346 17.58 -20.26 -16.83
N GLN A 347 17.82 -20.53 -18.12
CA GLN A 347 17.40 -19.66 -19.21
C GLN A 347 16.43 -20.35 -20.17
N ASP A 348 16.05 -21.60 -19.89
CA ASP A 348 15.12 -22.39 -20.73
C ASP A 348 13.67 -22.33 -20.26
N UNK A 349 13.42 -21.82 -19.04
CA UNK A 349 12.15 -21.71 -18.44
C UNK A 349 12.05 -20.38 -17.83
N LEU A 350 10.86 -19.90 -17.97
CA LEU A 350 10.56 -18.68 -17.22
C LEU A 350 10.35 -19.02 -15.75
N ILE A 351 10.63 -18.06 -14.89
CA ILE A 351 10.40 -18.22 -13.47
C ILE A 351 8.93 -18.58 -13.23
N ASP A 352 8.72 -19.60 -12.41
CA ASP A 352 7.43 -19.94 -11.85
C ASP A 352 7.40 -19.46 -10.39
N GLU A 353 6.21 -19.21 -9.86
CA GLU A 353 6.08 -18.73 -8.48
C GLU A 353 6.71 -19.68 -7.46
N SER A 354 6.67 -21.00 -7.75
CA SER A 354 7.31 -22.00 -6.89
C SER A 354 8.84 -21.87 -6.85
N ASP A 355 9.45 -21.25 -7.85
CA ASP A 355 10.90 -21.03 -7.87
C ASP A 355 11.36 -20.00 -6.85
N LEU A 356 10.45 -19.13 -6.39
CA LEU A 356 10.83 -18.03 -5.49
C LEU A 356 11.45 -18.54 -4.19
N ALA A 357 11.05 -19.72 -3.72
CA ALA A 357 11.64 -20.31 -2.52
C ALA A 357 13.14 -20.59 -2.68
N GLN A 358 13.60 -20.74 -3.92
CA GLN A 358 15.00 -21.02 -4.24
C GLN A 358 15.77 -19.74 -4.61
N LEU A 359 15.16 -18.57 -4.43
CA LEU A 359 15.74 -17.29 -4.80
C LEU A 359 15.84 -16.37 -3.58
N PRO A 360 16.67 -16.74 -2.58
CA PRO A 360 16.75 -15.94 -1.36
C PRO A 360 17.30 -14.52 -1.59
N TYR A 361 18.14 -14.29 -2.59
CA TYR A 361 18.66 -12.95 -2.83
C TYR A 361 17.57 -12.02 -3.39
N ILE A 362 16.69 -12.55 -4.25
CA ILE A 362 15.50 -11.79 -4.71
C ILE A 362 14.67 -11.37 -3.49
N ARG A 363 14.47 -12.29 -2.54
CA ARG A 363 13.72 -11.94 -1.32
C ARG A 363 14.45 -10.88 -0.51
N CYS A 364 15.78 -10.94 -0.47
CA CYS A 364 16.57 -9.91 0.22
C CYS A 364 16.38 -8.55 -0.43
N ILE A 365 16.34 -8.49 -1.75
CA ILE A 365 16.10 -7.23 -2.47
C ILE A 365 14.72 -6.68 -2.12
N ILE A 366 13.71 -7.54 -2.10
CA ILE A 366 12.34 -7.13 -1.75
C ILE A 366 12.30 -6.60 -0.31
N ASN A 367 12.88 -7.34 0.62
CA ASN A 367 12.89 -6.91 2.03
C ASN A 367 13.64 -5.59 2.21
N GLU A 368 14.78 -5.43 1.54
CA GLU A 368 15.55 -4.17 1.66
C GLU A 368 14.78 -3.01 1.05
N THR A 369 14.07 -3.24 -0.05
CA THR A 369 13.21 -2.22 -0.64
C THR A 369 12.11 -1.80 0.34
N LEU A 370 11.48 -2.78 0.97
CA LEU A 370 10.41 -2.52 1.96
C LEU A 370 10.96 -1.84 3.22
N ARG A 371 12.21 -2.15 3.59
CA ARG A 371 12.85 -1.46 4.71
C ARG A 371 13.06 0.02 4.40
N MET A 372 13.64 0.31 3.25
CA MET A 372 13.94 1.70 2.89
C MET A 372 12.71 2.50 2.49
N HIS A 373 11.75 1.83 1.84
CA HIS A 373 10.56 2.49 1.30
C HIS A 373 9.31 1.69 1.62
N PRO A 374 8.93 1.60 2.91
CA PRO A 374 7.64 0.95 3.20
C PRO A 374 6.54 1.71 2.49
N ALA A 375 5.64 0.98 1.84
CA ALA A 375 4.59 1.61 1.03
C ALA A 375 3.74 2.57 1.87
N ALA A 376 3.49 2.21 3.12
CA ALA A 376 2.82 3.07 4.10
C ALA A 376 3.82 3.41 5.21
N PRO A 377 4.60 4.51 5.06
CA PRO A 377 5.70 4.78 6.00
C PRO A 377 5.26 5.00 7.45
N LEU A 378 4.05 5.50 7.65
CA LEU A 378 3.46 5.72 8.99
C LEU A 378 2.46 4.63 9.32
N LEU A 379 2.45 3.54 8.56
CA LEU A 379 1.42 2.52 8.59
C LEU A 379 0.05 3.17 8.38
N VAL A 380 -1.01 2.58 8.87
CA VAL A 380 -2.33 3.21 8.81
C VAL A 380 -2.66 3.65 10.23
N PRO A 381 -3.22 4.85 10.45
CA PRO A 381 -3.45 5.32 11.82
C PRO A 381 -4.35 4.39 12.62
N HIS A 382 -4.01 4.22 13.90
CA HIS A 382 -4.83 3.49 14.87
C HIS A 382 -5.46 4.46 15.84
N LEU A 383 -6.38 3.97 16.66
CA LEU A 383 -7.06 4.79 17.68
C LEU A 383 -7.22 3.98 18.95
N SER A 384 -6.90 4.60 20.08
CA SER A 384 -7.09 3.94 21.38
C SER A 384 -8.57 3.96 21.77
N SER A 385 -9.10 2.77 22.11
CA SER A 385 -10.50 2.64 22.55
C SER A 385 -10.67 2.90 24.04
N GLU A 386 -9.57 2.89 24.78
CA GLU A 386 -9.57 3.20 26.20
C GLU A 386 -8.17 3.68 26.59
N GLU A 387 -8.05 4.17 27.83
CA GLU A 387 -6.76 4.63 28.33
C GLU A 387 -5.81 3.42 28.50
N CYS A 388 -4.53 3.65 28.20
CA CYS A 388 -3.52 2.63 28.37
C CYS A 388 -2.17 3.29 28.67
N LYS A 389 -1.13 2.45 28.83
CA LYS A 389 0.24 2.94 29.02
C LYS A 389 1.14 2.46 27.90
N VAL A 390 1.99 3.35 27.41
CA VAL A 390 3.03 3.02 26.44
C VAL A 390 4.34 3.63 26.94
N ALA A 391 5.36 2.78 27.09
CA ALA A 391 6.68 3.20 27.60
C ALA A 391 6.56 3.93 28.95
N GLY A 392 5.62 3.51 29.78
CA GLY A 392 5.41 4.09 31.10
C GLY A 392 4.55 5.35 31.13
N TYR A 393 4.24 5.92 29.97
CA TYR A 393 3.41 7.13 29.89
C TYR A 393 1.93 6.77 29.75
N ARG A 394 1.09 7.67 30.28
CA ARG A 394 -0.36 7.54 30.14
C ARG A 394 -0.78 7.97 28.75
N VAL A 395 -1.60 7.14 28.09
CA VAL A 395 -2.15 7.45 26.76
C VAL A 395 -3.67 7.49 26.90
N PRO A 396 -4.29 8.67 26.74
CA PRO A 396 -5.74 8.79 26.92
C PRO A 396 -6.53 8.05 25.85
N ARG A 397 -7.77 7.72 26.19
CA ARG A 397 -8.74 7.21 25.23
C ARG A 397 -8.90 8.23 24.10
N GLY A 398 -9.04 7.75 22.87
CA GLY A 398 -9.27 8.62 21.72
C GLY A 398 -8.01 9.23 21.13
N THR A 399 -6.86 8.63 21.43
CA THR A 399 -5.57 9.08 20.90
C THR A 399 -5.23 8.33 19.63
N UNK A 400 -4.90 8.85 18.52
CA UNK A 400 -4.51 8.35 17.37
C UNK A 400 -3.20 7.80 17.61
N LEU A 401 -2.86 6.81 17.05
CA LEU A 401 -1.52 6.24 17.10
C LEU A 401 -0.90 6.24 15.71
N LEU A 402 0.25 6.85 15.57
CA LEU A 402 1.09 6.77 14.37
C LEU A 402 2.37 6.04 14.73
N VAL A 403 2.63 4.92 14.05
CA VAL A 403 3.89 4.19 14.18
C VAL A 403 4.73 4.51 12.93
N ASN A 404 5.86 5.18 13.14
CA ASN A 404 6.71 5.58 12.03
C ASN A 404 7.61 4.42 11.63
N ALA A 405 7.07 3.52 10.80
CA ALA A 405 7.81 2.36 10.32
C ALA A 405 9.06 2.82 9.56
N TRP A 406 8.93 3.86 8.74
CA TRP A 406 10.08 4.43 8.03
C TRP A 406 11.16 4.86 9.02
N GLY A 407 10.77 5.52 10.09
CA GLY A 407 11.71 5.98 11.12
C GLY A 407 12.42 4.82 11.82
N ILE A 408 11.67 3.78 12.17
CA ILE A 408 12.26 2.56 12.77
C ILE A 408 13.25 1.94 11.78
N HIS A 409 12.88 1.84 10.52
CA HIS A 409 13.72 1.21 9.49
C HIS A 409 14.96 2.03 9.14
N HIS A 410 14.99 3.31 9.49
CA HIS A 410 16.12 4.20 9.19
C HIS A 410 16.88 4.63 10.44
N ASP A 411 16.57 4.04 11.57
CA ASP A 411 17.23 4.35 12.85
C ASP A 411 18.59 3.65 12.88
N PRO A 412 19.70 4.41 12.92
CA PRO A 412 21.02 3.77 13.01
C PRO A 412 21.22 2.88 14.22
N UNK A 413 20.44 3.05 15.08
CA UNK A 413 20.42 2.27 16.20
C UNK A 413 19.95 0.90 15.99
N VAL A 414 19.07 0.89 15.12
CA VAL A 414 18.42 -0.40 14.85
C VAL A 414 19.07 -1.09 13.64
N TRP A 415 19.35 -0.34 12.60
CA TRP A 415 19.91 -0.84 11.33
C TRP A 415 21.21 -0.14 10.98
N UNK A 416 22.05 -0.81 10.71
CA UNK A 416 23.31 -0.33 10.43
C UNK A 416 23.35 0.26 9.08
N GLU A 417 23.92 1.39 8.96
CA GLU A 417 24.04 2.14 7.73
C GLU A 417 22.71 2.16 6.99
N PRO A 418 21.69 2.77 7.59
CA PRO A 418 20.34 2.64 7.06
C PRO A 418 20.12 3.28 5.70
N GLN A 419 20.95 4.23 5.28
CA GLN A 419 20.82 4.89 3.98
C GLN A 419 21.34 4.04 2.83
N LYS A 420 22.08 2.96 3.12
CA LYS A 420 22.62 2.08 2.06
C LYS A 420 21.65 0.98 1.70
N PHE A 421 21.56 0.74 0.40
CA PHE A 421 20.76 -0.36 -0.12
C PHE A 421 21.63 -1.63 -0.13
N UNK A 422 21.47 -2.57 0.84
CA UNK A 422 22.21 -3.60 1.04
C UNK A 422 21.48 -4.80 1.21
N PRO A 423 20.96 -5.34 0.27
CA PRO A 423 20.19 -6.57 0.49
C PRO A 423 20.82 -7.65 1.39
N UNK A 424 21.89 -7.71 1.37
CA UNK A 424 22.67 -8.54 2.11
C UNK A 424 22.38 -8.58 3.53
N ARG A 425 21.88 -7.51 4.06
CA ARG A 425 21.55 -7.48 5.49
C ARG A 425 20.41 -8.45 5.85
N PHE A 426 19.63 -8.87 4.86
CA PHE A 426 18.52 -9.77 5.06
C PHE A 426 18.86 -11.24 4.82
N LEU A 427 20.10 -11.57 4.49
CA LEU A 427 20.49 -12.98 4.38
C LEU A 427 20.35 -13.64 5.75
N GLY A 428 19.64 -14.77 5.79
CA GLY A 428 19.38 -15.48 7.02
C GLY A 428 18.38 -14.82 7.97
N PHE A 429 17.72 -13.74 7.51
CA PHE A 429 16.73 -13.03 8.31
C PHE A 429 15.41 -13.81 8.27
N GLU A 430 15.15 -14.58 9.33
CA GLU A 430 13.92 -15.37 9.45
C GLU A 430 12.91 -14.73 10.39
N GLY A 431 13.38 -13.88 11.27
CA GLY A 431 12.55 -13.28 12.29
C GLY A 431 11.83 -12.03 11.83
N VAL A 432 11.00 -12.19 10.84
CA VAL A 432 10.32 -11.05 10.20
C VAL A 432 9.62 -10.16 11.23
N LYS A 433 9.05 -10.75 12.28
CA LYS A 433 8.28 -10.00 13.26
C LYS A 433 8.95 -9.89 14.63
N GLU A 434 10.20 -10.31 14.74
CA GLU A 434 10.90 -10.25 16.01
C GLU A 434 11.17 -8.82 16.43
N GLY A 435 10.49 -8.38 17.49
CA GLY A 435 10.75 -7.10 18.12
C GLY A 435 10.37 -5.87 17.33
N CYS A 436 9.57 -6.00 16.30
CA CYS A 436 9.06 -4.87 15.51
C CYS A 436 10.14 -3.98 14.88
N LYS A 437 11.30 -4.54 14.57
CA LYS A 437 12.32 -3.74 13.90
C LYS A 437 12.14 -3.70 12.39
N PHE A 438 11.31 -4.60 11.82
CA PHE A 438 10.99 -4.64 10.40
C PHE A 438 9.49 -4.90 10.26
N ILE A 439 8.72 -3.83 10.03
CA ILE A 439 7.25 -3.88 10.03
C ILE A 439 6.64 -3.16 8.83
N PRO A 440 7.07 -3.45 7.60
CA PRO A 440 6.48 -2.75 6.45
C PRO A 440 5.00 -3.07 6.22
N PHE A 441 4.51 -4.19 6.78
CA PHE A 441 3.10 -4.60 6.68
C PHE A 441 2.37 -4.41 8.01
N GLY A 442 2.96 -3.65 8.93
CA GLY A 442 2.39 -3.49 10.26
C GLY A 442 2.57 -4.74 11.11
N SER A 443 1.83 -4.80 12.20
CA SER A 443 1.88 -5.94 13.14
C SER A 443 0.58 -5.95 13.94
N GLY A 444 0.37 -7.05 14.67
CA GLY A 444 -0.82 -7.20 15.49
C GLY A 444 -2.06 -7.52 14.65
N ARG A 445 -3.22 -7.35 15.26
CA ARG A 445 -4.50 -7.69 14.61
C ARG A 445 -4.75 -6.90 13.36
N ARG A 446 -4.30 -5.64 13.29
CA ARG A 446 -4.50 -4.78 12.12
C ARG A 446 -3.34 -4.86 11.12
N GLY A 447 -2.44 -5.84 11.27
CA GLY A 447 -1.42 -6.09 10.26
C GLY A 447 -2.02 -6.37 8.89
N CYS A 448 -1.25 -6.10 7.83
CA CYS A 448 -1.75 -6.21 6.46
C CYS A 448 -2.26 -7.62 6.15
N PRO A 449 -3.52 -7.78 5.75
CA PRO A 449 -4.01 -9.13 5.40
C PRO A 449 -3.50 -9.62 4.05
N GLY A 450 -2.95 -8.72 3.22
CA GLY A 450 -2.46 -9.06 1.89
C GLY A 450 -0.95 -9.28 1.81
N GLU A 451 -0.27 -9.41 2.94
CA GLU A 451 1.20 -9.54 2.95
C GLU A 451 1.67 -10.72 2.10
N ASN A 452 1.06 -11.89 2.28
CA ASN A 452 1.46 -13.10 1.55
C ASN A 452 1.27 -12.92 0.04
N LEU A 453 0.10 -12.41 -0.37
CA LEU A 453 -0.17 -12.15 -1.78
C LEU A 453 0.82 -11.12 -2.35
N ALA A 454 1.07 -10.05 -1.60
CA ALA A 454 1.99 -8.99 -2.06
C ALA A 454 3.38 -9.54 -2.33
N ILE A 455 3.91 -10.37 -1.43
CA ILE A 455 5.24 -10.96 -1.60
C ILE A 455 5.28 -11.86 -2.84
N HIS A 456 4.22 -12.64 -3.09
CA HIS A 456 4.15 -13.47 -4.28
C HIS A 456 4.12 -12.63 -5.56
N VAL A 457 3.29 -11.59 -5.59
CA VAL A 457 3.15 -10.72 -6.76
C VAL A 457 4.47 -9.97 -7.03
N ILE A 458 5.04 -9.36 -6.00
CA ILE A 458 6.28 -8.58 -6.14
C ILE A 458 7.43 -9.50 -6.55
N GLY A 459 7.53 -10.67 -5.91
CA GLY A 459 8.60 -11.62 -6.20
C GLY A 459 8.54 -12.14 -7.63
N LEU A 460 7.36 -12.53 -8.10
CA LEU A 460 7.19 -13.02 -9.47
C LEU A 460 7.54 -11.93 -10.48
N ALA A 461 7.04 -10.71 -10.27
CA ALA A 461 7.32 -9.59 -11.18
C ALA A 461 8.81 -9.26 -11.21
N LEU A 462 9.41 -9.08 -10.04
CA LEU A 462 10.82 -8.71 -9.96
C LEU A 462 11.70 -9.79 -10.56
N GLY A 463 11.50 -11.03 -10.13
CA GLY A 463 12.33 -12.14 -10.63
C GLY A 463 12.21 -12.33 -12.13
N SER A 464 10.99 -12.30 -12.65
CA SER A 464 10.76 -12.50 -14.09
C SER A 464 11.37 -11.38 -14.93
N LEU A 465 11.23 -10.14 -14.48
CA LEU A 465 11.77 -9.00 -15.23
C LEU A 465 13.30 -8.98 -15.20
N LEU A 466 13.91 -9.41 -14.10
CA LEU A 466 15.38 -9.52 -14.02
C LEU A 466 15.90 -10.71 -14.81
N GLN A 467 15.13 -11.79 -14.88
CA GLN A 467 15.51 -12.96 -15.68
C GLN A 467 15.56 -12.61 -17.17
N CYS A 468 14.56 -11.89 -17.66
CA CYS A 468 14.32 -11.74 -19.09
C CYS A 468 15.06 -10.56 -19.71
N PHE A 469 15.34 -9.52 -18.95
CA PHE A 469 15.81 -8.25 -19.52
C PHE A 469 17.04 -7.69 -18.81
N GLU A 470 17.85 -6.94 -19.59
CA GLU A 470 18.85 -6.04 -19.05
C GLU A 470 18.22 -4.70 -18.83
N TRP A 471 18.57 -4.08 -17.70
CA TRP A 471 17.99 -2.82 -17.28
C TRP A 471 19.07 -1.78 -17.07
N ASP A 472 18.91 -0.62 -17.70
CA ASP A 472 19.85 0.50 -17.60
C ASP A 472 19.11 1.82 -17.43
N LYS A 473 19.83 2.80 -16.94
CA LYS A 473 19.31 4.17 -16.91
C LYS A 473 19.21 4.69 -18.35
N PRO A 474 18.16 5.49 -18.68
CA PRO A 474 18.06 6.07 -20.02
C PRO A 474 19.21 7.02 -20.35
N ASN A 475 19.75 7.68 -19.31
CA ASN A 475 20.91 8.56 -19.40
C ASN A 475 21.74 8.34 -18.16
N ARG A 476 22.87 9.08 -18.06
CA ARG A 476 23.79 8.89 -16.93
C ARG A 476 23.43 9.72 -15.69
N GLU A 477 22.26 10.34 -15.68
CA GLU A 477 21.83 11.17 -14.57
C GLU A 477 21.49 10.30 -13.35
N ILE A 478 21.65 10.90 -12.17
CA ILE A 478 21.29 10.28 -10.90
C ILE A 478 19.75 10.16 -10.85
N ILE A 479 19.27 9.03 -10.38
CA ILE A 479 17.82 8.81 -10.24
C ILE A 479 17.29 9.71 -9.12
N ASP A 480 16.20 10.40 -9.41
CA ASP A 480 15.51 11.23 -8.41
C ASP A 480 14.79 10.33 -7.42
N MET A 481 15.26 10.32 -6.19
CA MET A 481 14.70 9.48 -5.12
C MET A 481 13.72 10.25 -4.24
N SER A 482 13.23 11.42 -4.69
CA SER A 482 12.26 12.21 -3.92
C SER A 482 10.96 11.47 -3.75
N GLU A 483 10.41 11.55 -2.54
CA GLU A 483 9.18 10.86 -2.14
C GLU A 483 7.98 11.79 -2.22
N GLY A 484 6.83 11.23 -2.61
CA GLY A 484 5.58 11.96 -2.58
C GLY A 484 5.09 12.21 -1.16
N THR A 485 4.11 13.07 -1.05
CA THR A 485 3.55 13.46 0.24
C THR A 485 2.24 12.73 0.51
N GLY A 486 2.06 12.30 1.74
CA GLY A 486 0.84 11.63 2.16
C GLY A 486 1.08 10.84 3.43
N PHE A 487 0.00 10.58 4.15
CA PHE A 487 0.10 9.77 5.37
C PHE A 487 0.18 8.28 5.05
N THR A 488 -0.48 7.82 3.99
CA THR A 488 -0.68 6.39 3.78
C THR A 488 0.22 5.77 2.73
N LEU A 489 0.47 6.44 1.60
CA LEU A 489 1.26 5.88 0.51
C LEU A 489 2.39 6.83 0.14
N SER A 490 3.59 6.28 -0.07
CA SER A 490 4.77 7.08 -0.38
C SER A 490 5.37 6.68 -1.73
N PRO A 491 4.78 7.14 -2.84
CA PRO A 491 5.36 6.86 -4.16
C PRO A 491 6.50 7.81 -4.47
N LYS A 492 7.22 7.53 -5.56
CA LYS A 492 8.20 8.47 -6.10
C LYS A 492 7.51 9.70 -6.69
N VAL A 493 8.13 10.86 -6.52
CA VAL A 493 7.64 12.10 -7.14
C VAL A 493 7.75 12.01 -8.66
N GLN A 494 8.94 11.60 -9.14
CA GLN A 494 9.20 11.48 -10.57
C GLN A 494 9.08 10.01 -10.98
N PRO A 495 8.20 9.69 -11.96
CA PRO A 495 8.10 8.30 -12.43
C PRO A 495 9.44 7.79 -12.94
N LEU A 496 9.77 6.55 -12.61
CA LEU A 496 11.02 5.94 -13.04
C LEU A 496 10.93 5.52 -14.49
N LEU A 497 11.87 5.99 -15.30
CA LEU A 497 12.07 5.53 -16.67
C LEU A 497 13.30 4.64 -16.69
N ALA A 498 13.21 3.51 -17.36
CA ALA A 498 14.31 2.57 -17.48
C ALA A 498 14.46 2.10 -18.91
N LYS A 499 15.71 1.86 -19.30
CA LYS A 499 16.00 1.29 -20.60
C LYS A 499 15.95 -0.23 -20.49
N CYS A 500 15.17 -0.86 -21.35
CA CYS A 500 14.88 -2.30 -21.30
C CYS A 500 15.33 -2.97 -22.60
N SER A 501 16.19 -3.96 -22.51
CA SER A 501 16.57 -4.76 -23.67
C SER A 501 16.61 -6.22 -23.27
N PRO A 502 16.33 -7.16 -24.20
CA PRO A 502 16.32 -8.57 -23.82
C PRO A 502 17.75 -9.04 -23.52
N ARG A 503 17.88 -9.90 -22.52
CA ARG A 503 19.16 -10.57 -22.27
C ARG A 503 19.45 -11.51 -23.42
N LEU A 504 20.70 -11.54 -23.87
CA LEU A 504 21.09 -12.34 -25.03
C LEU A 504 20.68 -13.80 -24.89
N ASP A 505 20.90 -14.38 -23.72
CA ASP A 505 20.58 -15.77 -23.46
C ASP A 505 19.10 -16.06 -23.40
N MET A 506 18.27 -15.03 -23.30
CA MET A 506 16.80 -15.17 -23.20
C MET A 506 16.09 -14.89 -24.52
N VAL A 507 16.79 -14.42 -25.55
CA VAL A 507 16.15 -14.01 -26.81
C VAL A 507 15.38 -15.18 -27.44
N LYS A 508 15.97 -16.37 -27.41
CA LYS A 508 15.32 -17.57 -28.00
C LYS A 508 13.97 -17.84 -27.31
N LEU A 509 13.98 -17.88 -25.98
CA LEU A 509 12.76 -18.17 -25.21
C LEU A 509 11.72 -17.06 -25.39
N LEU A 510 12.17 -15.80 -25.36
CA LEU A 510 11.25 -14.66 -25.54
C LEU A 510 10.63 -14.64 -26.93
N SER A 511 11.39 -15.03 -27.98
CA SER A 511 10.89 -15.13 -29.33
C SER A 511 9.82 -16.21 -29.44
N GLU A 512 10.03 -17.36 -28.82
CA GLU A 512 9.07 -18.48 -28.82
C GLU A 512 7.76 -18.08 -28.14
N ILE A 513 7.83 -17.33 -27.09
CA ILE A 513 6.66 -16.83 -26.36
C ILE A 513 5.82 -15.90 -27.25
N UNK A 514 6.47 -15.25 -27.89
CA UNK A 514 5.88 -14.34 -28.71
C UNK A 514 5.24 -14.99 -29.84
N ASP A 515 5.84 -15.90 -30.42
CA ASP A 515 5.34 -16.60 -31.60
C ASP A 515 4.16 -17.52 -31.27
N SER A 516 4.18 -18.16 -30.12
CA SER A 516 3.09 -19.05 -29.70
C SER A 516 1.75 -18.34 -29.56
N ASN A 517 1.76 -17.06 -29.33
CA ASN A 517 0.53 -16.26 -29.27
C ASN A 517 -0.03 -15.98 -30.66
N ASN A 518 0.84 -15.84 -31.66
CA ASN A 518 0.39 -15.64 -33.04
C ASN A 518 -0.31 -16.89 -33.59
N VAL A 519 0.15 -18.07 -33.19
CA VAL A 519 -0.45 -19.33 -33.62
C VAL A 519 -1.82 -19.54 -32.98
N ARG A 520 -1.98 -19.13 -31.71
CA ARG A 520 -3.28 -19.27 -31.04
C ARG A 520 -4.35 -18.35 -31.62
N HIS A 521 -3.94 -17.18 -32.16
CA HIS A 521 -4.89 -16.24 -32.78
C HIS A 521 -5.32 -16.67 -34.16
N HIS A 522 -4.50 -17.45 -34.90
CA HIS A 522 -4.87 -17.95 -36.22
C HIS A 522 -5.78 -19.19 -36.16
N ASN A 523 -5.80 -19.89 -35.04
CA ASN A 523 -6.64 -21.08 -34.88
C ASN A 523 -8.00 -20.79 -34.23
N SER A 524 -8.29 -19.51 -33.95
CA SER A 524 -9.56 -19.13 -33.33
C SER A 524 -10.43 -18.23 -34.24
N THR A 525 -10.13 -18.18 -35.56
CA THR A 525 -11.00 -17.52 -36.54
C THR A 525 -11.83 -18.53 -37.34
#